data_d892b3f87cefb846c25f7a861b816b50
#
_entry.id   d892b3f87cefb846c25f7a861b816b50
#
_cell.length_a   1.000
_cell.length_b   1.000
_cell.length_c   1.000
_cell.angle_alpha   90.00
_cell.angle_beta   90.00
_cell.angle_gamma   90.00
#
_symmetry.space_group_name_H-M   'P 1'
#
loop_
_entity.id
_entity.type
_entity.pdbx_description
1 polymer ?
#
loop_
_entity_poly.entity_id
_entity_poly.type
_entity_poly.pdbx_seq_one_letter_code
_entity_poly.pdbx_strand_id
1 'polypeptide(L)'
;MKKLIFISLLLFNELFAYDRITGLPFATRSEVIGQNGMAATSHPLATQTAIDVLKSGGNAIDAAIAANAVLGLVEPTGCGIGGDLFAIVWDEKTNQLYGLNSSGPASKKMSIDYVKQQGFEKIPAYGALP
;
A
#
# COMPACT_ATOMS: atom_id res chain seq x y z
N MET A 1 35.57 -23.24 -31.33
CA MET A 1 35.88 -22.40 -30.16
C MET A 1 35.01 -21.13 -30.07
N LYS A 2 34.79 -20.34 -31.13
CA LYS A 2 33.98 -19.11 -31.06
C LYS A 2 32.49 -19.31 -30.70
N LYS A 3 31.89 -20.46 -31.04
CA LYS A 3 30.49 -20.77 -30.70
C LYS A 3 30.28 -21.16 -29.22
N LEU A 4 31.30 -21.74 -28.58
CA LEU A 4 31.23 -22.07 -27.15
C LEU A 4 31.32 -20.83 -26.25
N ILE A 5 32.05 -19.80 -26.67
CA ILE A 5 32.18 -18.54 -25.94
C ILE A 5 30.86 -17.77 -25.94
N PHE A 6 30.10 -17.84 -27.05
CA PHE A 6 28.78 -17.17 -27.14
C PHE A 6 27.70 -17.82 -26.27
N ILE A 7 27.73 -19.14 -26.12
CA ILE A 7 26.83 -19.88 -25.22
C ILE A 7 27.17 -19.61 -23.74
N SER A 8 28.45 -19.47 -23.40
CA SER A 8 28.89 -19.11 -22.06
C SER A 8 28.47 -17.69 -21.66
N LEU A 9 28.46 -16.73 -22.61
CA LEU A 9 28.00 -15.36 -22.32
C LEU A 9 26.47 -15.25 -22.08
N LEU A 10 25.69 -16.17 -22.66
CA LEU A 10 24.23 -16.22 -22.45
C LEU A 10 23.83 -16.85 -21.13
N LEU A 11 24.70 -17.61 -20.47
CA LEU A 11 24.45 -18.24 -19.20
C LEU A 11 24.81 -17.35 -17.99
N PHE A 12 25.43 -16.19 -18.22
CA PHE A 12 25.81 -15.21 -17.19
C PHE A 12 24.82 -14.07 -17.00
N ASN A 13 23.61 -14.13 -17.59
CA ASN A 13 22.52 -13.26 -17.18
C ASN A 13 21.94 -13.83 -15.88
N GLU A 14 22.64 -13.65 -14.80
CA GLU A 14 22.06 -13.82 -13.48
C GLU A 14 20.93 -12.80 -13.33
N LEU A 15 19.69 -13.29 -13.38
CA LEU A 15 18.51 -12.56 -13.00
C LEU A 15 18.61 -12.32 -11.50
N PHE A 16 19.19 -11.20 -11.09
CA PHE A 16 19.18 -10.77 -9.70
C PHE A 16 17.75 -10.43 -9.32
N ALA A 17 17.08 -11.39 -8.69
CA ALA A 17 15.81 -11.15 -8.03
C ALA A 17 16.09 -10.36 -6.73
N TYR A 18 15.72 -9.09 -6.72
CA TYR A 18 15.82 -8.25 -5.53
C TYR A 18 14.56 -8.37 -4.69
N ASP A 19 14.71 -8.62 -3.40
CA ASP A 19 13.64 -8.41 -2.45
C ASP A 19 13.42 -6.89 -2.24
N ARG A 20 12.21 -6.43 -2.56
CA ARG A 20 11.85 -5.01 -2.46
C ARG A 20 11.84 -4.48 -1.03
N ILE A 21 11.63 -5.34 -0.05
CA ILE A 21 11.48 -4.96 1.36
C ILE A 21 12.84 -4.86 2.03
N THR A 22 13.67 -5.87 1.85
CA THR A 22 14.96 -5.98 2.54
C THR A 22 16.14 -5.49 1.70
N GLY A 23 15.96 -5.30 0.38
CA GLY A 23 17.03 -4.96 -0.55
C GLY A 23 18.05 -6.08 -0.76
N LEU A 24 17.75 -7.29 -0.30
CA LEU A 24 18.62 -8.44 -0.48
C LEU A 24 18.63 -8.89 -1.95
N PRO A 25 19.75 -9.43 -2.46
CA PRO A 25 19.88 -9.84 -3.86
C PRO A 25 19.13 -11.14 -4.20
N PHE A 26 18.19 -11.55 -3.37
CA PHE A 26 17.32 -12.72 -3.59
C PHE A 26 15.95 -12.46 -2.93
N ALA A 27 14.90 -13.01 -3.54
CA ALA A 27 13.55 -12.90 -3.00
C ALA A 27 13.44 -13.75 -1.72
N THR A 28 12.86 -13.17 -0.65
CA THR A 28 12.63 -13.85 0.62
C THR A 28 11.39 -14.74 0.62
N ARG A 29 10.56 -14.63 -0.41
CA ARG A 29 9.39 -15.48 -0.63
C ARG A 29 9.05 -15.57 -2.11
N SER A 30 8.41 -16.69 -2.49
CA SER A 30 7.94 -16.93 -3.85
C SER A 30 6.83 -15.96 -4.25
N GLU A 31 6.71 -15.72 -5.54
CA GLU A 31 5.54 -15.05 -6.12
C GLU A 31 4.27 -15.85 -5.87
N VAL A 32 3.18 -15.14 -5.69
CA VAL A 32 1.85 -15.74 -5.48
C VAL A 32 0.96 -15.40 -6.67
N ILE A 33 0.35 -16.41 -7.25
CA ILE A 33 -0.57 -16.26 -8.38
C ILE A 33 -1.98 -16.55 -7.88
N GLY A 34 -2.89 -15.58 -8.02
CA GLY A 34 -4.32 -15.73 -7.74
C GLY A 34 -5.14 -15.91 -9.01
N GLN A 35 -6.00 -16.94 -9.06
CA GLN A 35 -6.90 -17.19 -10.21
C GLN A 35 -8.20 -16.39 -10.11
N ASN A 36 -8.76 -16.24 -8.91
CA ASN A 36 -10.09 -15.66 -8.69
C ASN A 36 -10.05 -14.27 -8.04
N GLY A 37 -8.91 -13.87 -7.51
CA GLY A 37 -8.70 -12.60 -6.86
C GLY A 37 -7.39 -12.57 -6.12
N MET A 38 -6.93 -11.38 -5.80
CA MET A 38 -5.68 -11.17 -5.10
C MET A 38 -5.80 -9.96 -4.18
N ALA A 39 -5.08 -9.99 -3.07
CA ALA A 39 -4.90 -8.85 -2.19
C ALA A 39 -3.43 -8.72 -1.80
N ALA A 40 -2.95 -7.48 -1.69
CA ALA A 40 -1.62 -7.15 -1.21
C ALA A 40 -1.71 -5.98 -0.23
N THR A 41 -1.17 -6.16 0.96
CA THR A 41 -1.12 -5.12 2.00
C THR A 41 0.25 -5.17 2.70
N SER A 42 0.54 -4.17 3.52
CA SER A 42 1.76 -4.10 4.33
C SER A 42 1.80 -5.18 5.43
N HIS A 43 0.63 -5.68 5.88
CA HIS A 43 0.57 -6.64 6.99
C HIS A 43 -0.16 -7.94 6.59
N PRO A 44 0.40 -9.13 6.88
CA PRO A 44 -0.19 -10.43 6.48
C PRO A 44 -1.62 -10.66 6.98
N LEU A 45 -1.97 -10.21 8.19
CA LEU A 45 -3.32 -10.34 8.73
C LEU A 45 -4.35 -9.55 7.92
N ALA A 46 -4.00 -8.35 7.47
CA ALA A 46 -4.86 -7.55 6.61
C ALA A 46 -5.04 -8.19 5.23
N THR A 47 -3.96 -8.73 4.65
CA THR A 47 -4.04 -9.51 3.40
C THR A 47 -4.96 -10.72 3.55
N GLN A 48 -4.81 -11.48 4.64
CA GLN A 48 -5.66 -12.64 4.90
C GLN A 48 -7.13 -12.25 5.02
N THR A 49 -7.42 -11.18 5.78
CA THR A 49 -8.79 -10.66 5.92
C THR A 49 -9.40 -10.27 4.57
N ALA A 50 -8.65 -9.57 3.72
CA ALA A 50 -9.11 -9.23 2.37
C ALA A 50 -9.45 -10.49 1.54
N ILE A 51 -8.58 -11.49 1.57
CA ILE A 51 -8.81 -12.77 0.85
C ILE A 51 -10.03 -13.50 1.40
N ASP A 52 -10.26 -13.49 2.70
CA ASP A 52 -11.41 -14.16 3.32
C ASP A 52 -12.73 -13.46 2.93
N VAL A 53 -12.73 -12.13 2.84
CA VAL A 53 -13.88 -11.36 2.31
C VAL A 53 -14.15 -11.73 0.85
N LEU A 54 -13.13 -11.78 -0.01
CA LEU A 54 -13.29 -12.18 -1.41
C LEU A 54 -13.83 -13.62 -1.52
N LYS A 55 -13.34 -14.56 -0.73
CA LYS A 55 -13.80 -15.96 -0.70
C LYS A 55 -15.26 -16.09 -0.23
N SER A 56 -15.71 -15.20 0.65
CA SER A 56 -17.10 -15.18 1.12
C SER A 56 -18.06 -14.46 0.17
N GLY A 57 -17.59 -14.01 -0.98
CA GLY A 57 -18.41 -13.40 -2.03
C GLY A 57 -18.46 -11.88 -1.98
N GLY A 58 -17.64 -11.23 -1.12
CA GLY A 58 -17.43 -9.79 -1.14
C GLY A 58 -16.67 -9.33 -2.38
N ASN A 59 -16.83 -8.06 -2.74
CA ASN A 59 -16.12 -7.44 -3.84
C ASN A 59 -14.77 -6.83 -3.39
N ALA A 60 -14.02 -6.26 -4.31
CA ALA A 60 -12.71 -5.67 -4.03
C ALA A 60 -12.78 -4.49 -3.05
N ILE A 61 -13.87 -3.72 -3.06
CA ILE A 61 -14.07 -2.59 -2.13
C ILE A 61 -14.34 -3.11 -0.73
N ASP A 62 -15.20 -4.12 -0.59
CA ASP A 62 -15.47 -4.78 0.70
C ASP A 62 -14.18 -5.34 1.31
N ALA A 63 -13.36 -6.00 0.48
CA ALA A 63 -12.07 -6.54 0.88
C ALA A 63 -11.08 -5.45 1.30
N ALA A 64 -11.02 -4.33 0.57
CA ALA A 64 -10.16 -3.20 0.90
C ALA A 64 -10.57 -2.53 2.22
N ILE A 65 -11.87 -2.34 2.45
CA ILE A 65 -12.39 -1.78 3.71
C ILE A 65 -12.04 -2.68 4.90
N ALA A 66 -12.25 -3.99 4.77
CA ALA A 66 -11.93 -4.95 5.82
C ALA A 66 -10.43 -5.00 6.12
N ALA A 67 -9.59 -5.01 5.08
CA ALA A 67 -8.14 -4.94 5.23
C ALA A 67 -7.69 -3.67 5.93
N ASN A 68 -8.24 -2.51 5.55
CA ASN A 68 -7.91 -1.22 6.15
C ASN A 68 -8.31 -1.14 7.62
N ALA A 69 -9.45 -1.73 8.00
CA ALA A 69 -9.86 -1.83 9.40
C ALA A 69 -8.87 -2.63 10.25
N VAL A 70 -8.33 -3.74 9.70
CA VAL A 70 -7.28 -4.53 10.36
C VAL A 70 -5.97 -3.75 10.44
N LEU A 71 -5.58 -3.03 9.37
CA LEU A 71 -4.37 -2.20 9.37
C LEU A 71 -4.42 -1.13 10.46
N GLY A 72 -5.57 -0.50 10.70
CA GLY A 72 -5.74 0.45 11.79
C GLY A 72 -5.48 -0.14 13.19
N LEU A 73 -5.60 -1.46 13.35
CA LEU A 73 -5.27 -2.17 14.58
C LEU A 73 -3.79 -2.61 14.64
N VAL A 74 -3.26 -3.14 13.54
CA VAL A 74 -1.92 -3.77 13.53
C VAL A 74 -0.80 -2.81 13.12
N GLU A 75 -1.14 -1.71 12.46
CA GLU A 75 -0.23 -0.63 12.05
C GLU A 75 -0.79 0.75 12.47
N PRO A 76 -1.06 0.98 13.75
CA PRO A 76 -1.80 2.18 14.22
C PRO A 76 -1.05 3.50 14.00
N THR A 77 0.26 3.45 13.71
CA THR A 77 1.06 4.64 13.39
C THR A 77 0.90 5.10 11.94
N GLY A 78 0.42 4.23 11.06
CA GLY A 78 0.28 4.50 9.62
C GLY A 78 -1.16 4.48 9.12
N CYS A 79 -2.09 3.93 9.90
CA CYS A 79 -3.49 3.77 9.50
C CYS A 79 -4.45 4.08 10.65
N GLY A 80 -5.62 4.65 10.33
CA GLY A 80 -6.65 4.93 11.31
C GLY A 80 -7.91 5.50 10.70
N ILE A 81 -9.02 5.48 11.45
CA ILE A 81 -10.35 5.92 10.99
C ILE A 81 -10.37 7.41 10.63
N GLY A 82 -9.54 8.23 11.28
CA GLY A 82 -9.46 9.67 11.07
C GLY A 82 -8.36 10.10 10.09
N GLY A 83 -7.68 9.17 9.45
CA GLY A 83 -6.60 9.47 8.51
C GLY A 83 -7.08 9.82 7.09
N ASP A 84 -6.12 10.16 6.25
CA ASP A 84 -6.34 10.42 4.83
C ASP A 84 -6.72 9.14 4.09
N LEU A 85 -7.53 9.26 3.05
CA LEU A 85 -7.87 8.16 2.16
C LEU A 85 -7.72 8.57 0.70
N PHE A 86 -6.96 7.79 -0.04
CA PHE A 86 -6.88 7.86 -1.49
C PHE A 86 -7.28 6.51 -2.07
N ALA A 87 -8.13 6.51 -3.09
CA ALA A 87 -8.53 5.28 -3.74
C ALA A 87 -8.63 5.46 -5.26
N ILE A 88 -8.31 4.39 -5.98
CA ILE A 88 -8.57 4.23 -7.40
C ILE A 88 -9.29 2.89 -7.56
N VAL A 89 -10.48 2.93 -8.15
CA VAL A 89 -11.36 1.77 -8.29
C VAL A 89 -11.78 1.64 -9.75
N TRP A 90 -11.54 0.47 -10.33
CA TRP A 90 -12.13 0.06 -11.60
C TRP A 90 -13.44 -0.68 -11.34
N ASP A 91 -14.51 -0.24 -11.95
CA ASP A 91 -15.81 -0.94 -11.91
C ASP A 91 -16.13 -1.54 -13.28
N GLU A 92 -16.04 -2.87 -13.34
CA GLU A 92 -16.30 -3.64 -14.54
C GLU A 92 -17.76 -3.49 -15.05
N LYS A 93 -18.73 -3.32 -14.14
CA LYS A 93 -20.15 -3.20 -14.51
C LYS A 93 -20.43 -1.92 -15.29
N THR A 94 -19.80 -0.83 -14.90
CA THR A 94 -19.95 0.48 -15.55
C THR A 94 -18.85 0.76 -16.57
N ASN A 95 -17.79 -0.06 -16.61
CA ASN A 95 -16.59 0.13 -17.41
C ASN A 95 -15.96 1.49 -17.16
N GLN A 96 -15.89 1.90 -15.89
CA GLN A 96 -15.38 3.21 -15.49
C GLN A 96 -14.34 3.11 -14.37
N LEU A 97 -13.42 4.06 -14.41
CA LEU A 97 -12.42 4.29 -13.38
C LEU A 97 -12.87 5.41 -12.46
N TYR A 98 -12.94 5.14 -11.17
CA TYR A 98 -13.26 6.11 -10.13
C TYR A 98 -12.01 6.44 -9.30
N GLY A 99 -11.82 7.73 -9.02
CA GLY A 99 -10.78 8.22 -8.13
C GLY A 99 -11.39 8.91 -6.92
N LEU A 100 -10.84 8.67 -5.75
CA LEU A 100 -11.18 9.35 -4.51
C LEU A 100 -9.93 10.00 -3.93
N ASN A 101 -10.05 11.30 -3.62
CA ASN A 101 -9.11 12.01 -2.77
C ASN A 101 -9.89 12.51 -1.56
N SER A 102 -9.64 11.93 -0.40
CA SER A 102 -10.28 12.23 0.87
C SER A 102 -9.25 12.59 1.94
N SER A 103 -8.31 13.48 1.59
CA SER A 103 -7.35 14.03 2.56
C SER A 103 -7.98 14.98 3.58
N GLY A 104 -9.22 15.39 3.33
CA GLY A 104 -9.96 16.28 4.22
C GLY A 104 -9.45 17.73 4.25
N PRO A 105 -10.22 18.65 4.81
CA PRO A 105 -9.80 20.02 5.02
C PRO A 105 -9.00 20.17 6.30
N ALA A 106 -8.08 21.13 6.33
CA ALA A 106 -7.46 21.56 7.56
C ALA A 106 -8.50 22.13 8.55
N SER A 107 -8.21 22.06 9.84
CA SER A 107 -9.02 22.70 10.87
C SER A 107 -9.22 24.19 10.57
N LYS A 108 -10.45 24.72 10.75
CA LYS A 108 -10.76 26.14 10.53
C LYS A 108 -9.90 27.11 11.36
N LYS A 109 -9.38 26.65 12.48
CA LYS A 109 -8.48 27.42 13.35
C LYS A 109 -7.01 27.29 12.95
N MET A 110 -6.67 26.33 12.09
CA MET A 110 -5.29 26.12 11.68
C MET A 110 -4.89 27.19 10.65
N SER A 111 -3.96 28.04 11.03
CA SER A 111 -3.33 29.05 10.18
C SER A 111 -1.85 29.15 10.44
N ILE A 112 -1.10 29.72 9.51
CA ILE A 112 0.34 29.97 9.70
C ILE A 112 0.57 30.84 10.95
N ASP A 113 -0.24 31.85 11.15
CA ASP A 113 -0.12 32.75 12.31
C ASP A 113 -0.39 32.01 13.62
N TYR A 114 -1.40 31.13 13.65
CA TYR A 114 -1.66 30.29 14.81
C TYR A 114 -0.46 29.37 15.14
N VAL A 115 0.10 28.71 14.14
CA VAL A 115 1.27 27.83 14.32
C VAL A 115 2.47 28.62 14.86
N LYS A 116 2.75 29.81 14.31
CA LYS A 116 3.81 30.70 14.78
C LYS A 116 3.59 31.21 16.19
N GLN A 117 2.35 31.55 16.55
CA GLN A 117 1.98 31.97 17.93
C GLN A 117 2.21 30.84 18.95
N GLN A 118 2.10 29.58 18.53
CA GLN A 118 2.45 28.41 19.36
C GLN A 118 3.96 28.14 19.44
N GLY A 119 4.80 28.99 18.83
CA GLY A 119 6.26 28.87 18.86
C GLY A 119 6.85 27.91 17.84
N PHE A 120 6.07 27.49 16.83
CA PHE A 120 6.53 26.56 15.80
C PHE A 120 6.80 27.27 14.47
N GLU A 121 7.90 26.95 13.81
CA GLU A 121 8.19 27.39 12.43
C GLU A 121 7.45 26.57 11.38
N LYS A 122 7.10 25.33 11.71
CA LYS A 122 6.33 24.37 10.88
C LYS A 122 5.42 23.54 11.76
N ILE A 123 4.39 22.96 11.17
CA ILE A 123 3.51 22.03 11.88
C ILE A 123 4.34 20.84 12.38
N PRO A 124 4.30 20.52 13.68
CA PRO A 124 5.01 19.37 14.22
C PRO A 124 4.42 18.07 13.67
N ALA A 125 5.27 17.05 13.51
CA ALA A 125 4.83 15.75 12.97
C ALA A 125 4.01 14.93 13.97
N TYR A 126 4.06 15.28 15.27
CA TYR A 126 3.38 14.55 16.34
C TYR A 126 2.82 15.53 17.36
N GLY A 127 1.79 15.10 18.09
CA GLY A 127 1.18 15.87 19.16
C GLY A 127 -0.27 16.27 18.85
N ALA A 128 -0.79 17.25 19.58
CA ALA A 128 -2.19 17.69 19.47
C ALA A 128 -2.41 18.84 18.47
N LEU A 129 -1.34 19.32 17.84
CA LEU A 129 -1.42 20.43 16.89
C LEU A 129 -1.66 20.00 15.44
N PRO A 130 -1.09 18.87 14.96
CA PRO A 130 -1.35 18.38 13.61
C PRO A 130 -2.76 17.83 13.42
#